data_ba272bd9fdf6e2b206517ef92902b11f
#
_entry.id   ba272bd9fdf6e2b206517ef92902b11f
#
_cell.length_a   1.000
_cell.length_b   1.000
_cell.length_c   1.000
_cell.angle_alpha   90.00
_cell.angle_beta   90.00
_cell.angle_gamma   90.00
#
_symmetry.space_group_name_H-M   'P 1'
#
loop_
_entity.id
_entity.type
_entity.pdbx_description
1 polymer ?
#
loop_
_entity_poly.entity_id
_entity_poly.type
_entity_poly.pdbx_seq_one_letter_code
_entity_poly.pdbx_strand_id
1 'polypeptide(L)'
;MDKYIGRLLDNRYEILDIIGTGGMAVVYRARCHRLNRLVAIKILKDEYSQDEEFRRRFHAESQAVAMLNHPNIVSVYDVSTNGDADIS
;
A
#
# COMPACT_ATOMS: atom_id res chain seq x y z
N MET A 1 12.56 -12.87 1.69
CA MET A 1 12.78 -11.60 0.98
C MET A 1 11.45 -11.06 0.48
N ASP A 2 11.22 -9.79 0.65
CA ASP A 2 9.96 -9.17 0.25
C ASP A 2 9.90 -9.04 -1.28
N LYS A 3 8.76 -9.44 -1.85
CA LYS A 3 8.62 -9.47 -3.31
C LYS A 3 8.26 -8.12 -3.93
N TYR A 4 7.91 -7.12 -3.11
CA TYR A 4 7.48 -5.81 -3.62
C TYR A 4 8.59 -4.76 -3.58
N ILE A 5 9.50 -4.84 -2.62
CA ILE A 5 10.57 -3.85 -2.49
C ILE A 5 11.41 -3.82 -3.77
N GLY A 6 11.59 -2.63 -4.31
CA GLY A 6 12.32 -2.41 -5.56
C GLY A 6 11.45 -2.44 -6.81
N ARG A 7 10.16 -2.80 -6.68
CA ARG A 7 9.25 -2.87 -7.82
C ARG A 7 8.55 -1.54 -8.07
N LEU A 8 8.15 -1.35 -9.30
CA LEU A 8 7.37 -0.18 -9.72
C LEU A 8 5.94 -0.65 -9.99
N LEU A 9 5.00 -0.25 -9.13
CA LEU A 9 3.59 -0.61 -9.27
C LEU A 9 2.85 0.42 -10.09
N ASP A 10 1.99 -0.05 -10.99
CA ASP A 10 1.17 0.80 -11.85
C ASP A 10 2.03 1.80 -12.64
N ASN A 11 3.26 1.42 -12.95
CA ASN A 11 4.23 2.26 -13.65
C ASN A 11 4.37 3.65 -13.01
N ARG A 12 4.14 3.74 -11.72
CA ARG A 12 4.04 5.02 -11.01
C ARG A 12 4.67 5.00 -9.63
N TYR A 13 4.49 3.90 -8.87
CA TYR A 13 4.89 3.84 -7.46
C TYR A 13 6.06 2.91 -7.27
N GLU A 14 7.21 3.48 -6.93
CA GLU A 14 8.42 2.70 -6.63
C GLU A 14 8.41 2.32 -5.15
N ILE A 15 8.39 1.03 -4.86
CA ILE A 15 8.35 0.52 -3.48
C ILE A 15 9.76 0.59 -2.89
N LEU A 16 9.92 1.33 -1.79
CA LEU A 16 11.22 1.58 -1.18
C LEU A 16 11.52 0.66 -0.01
N ASP A 17 10.62 0.61 0.98
CA ASP A 17 10.84 -0.19 2.18
C ASP A 17 9.51 -0.44 2.89
N ILE A 18 9.56 -1.28 3.93
CA ILE A 18 8.41 -1.58 4.79
C ILE A 18 8.40 -0.62 5.95
N ILE A 19 7.25 -0.01 6.23
CA ILE A 19 7.08 0.87 7.38
C ILE A 19 6.11 0.31 8.42
N GLY A 20 5.40 -0.77 8.10
CA GLY A 20 4.50 -1.40 9.05
C GLY A 20 4.03 -2.76 8.57
N THR A 21 3.73 -3.66 9.51
CA THR A 21 3.20 -4.98 9.19
C THR A 21 2.04 -5.28 10.12
N GLY A 22 0.89 -5.57 9.54
CA GLY A 22 -0.29 -6.01 10.29
C GLY A 22 -0.64 -7.46 10.04
N GLY A 23 -1.75 -7.91 10.59
CA GLY A 23 -2.21 -9.28 10.39
C GLY A 23 -2.57 -9.59 8.96
N MET A 24 -3.27 -8.66 8.28
CA MET A 24 -3.77 -8.85 6.92
C MET A 24 -2.93 -8.19 5.85
N ALA A 25 -2.18 -7.16 6.18
CA ALA A 25 -1.53 -6.32 5.19
C ALA A 25 -0.15 -5.87 5.62
N VAL A 26 0.65 -5.48 4.64
CA VAL A 26 1.95 -4.86 4.86
C VAL A 26 1.87 -3.44 4.30
N VAL A 27 2.44 -2.48 5.03
CA VAL A 27 2.48 -1.08 4.60
C VAL A 27 3.89 -0.74 4.16
N TYR A 28 3.99 -0.21 2.95
CA TYR A 28 5.27 0.15 2.33
C TYR A 28 5.36 1.65 2.17
N ARG A 29 6.58 2.18 2.28
CA ARG A 29 6.88 3.52 1.81
C ARG A 29 7.24 3.43 0.34
N ALA A 30 6.70 4.33 -0.46
CA ALA A 30 6.94 4.34 -1.89
C ALA A 30 7.10 5.78 -2.40
N ARG A 31 7.74 5.91 -3.54
CA ARG A 31 7.84 7.20 -4.25
C ARG A 31 6.88 7.21 -5.42
N CYS A 32 6.01 8.21 -5.43
CA CYS A 32 5.13 8.43 -6.57
C CYS A 32 5.91 9.26 -7.61
N HIS A 33 6.26 8.63 -8.73
CA HIS A 33 7.08 9.28 -9.75
C HIS A 33 6.33 10.37 -10.51
N ARG A 34 5.01 10.30 -10.58
CA ARG A 34 4.22 11.33 -11.24
C ARG A 34 4.15 12.63 -10.45
N LEU A 35 4.02 12.50 -9.12
CA LEU A 35 3.88 13.66 -8.24
C LEU A 35 5.18 13.98 -7.52
N ASN A 36 6.20 13.15 -7.70
CA ASN A 36 7.51 13.29 -7.06
C ASN A 36 7.38 13.49 -5.55
N ARG A 37 6.62 12.60 -4.89
CA ARG A 37 6.39 12.66 -3.45
C ARG A 37 6.34 11.27 -2.87
N LEU A 38 6.57 11.17 -1.56
CA LEU A 38 6.46 9.91 -0.84
C LEU A 38 5.00 9.62 -0.51
N VAL A 39 4.65 8.36 -0.61
CA VAL A 39 3.32 7.86 -0.23
C VAL A 39 3.49 6.57 0.55
N ALA A 40 2.46 6.18 1.29
CA ALA A 40 2.38 4.87 1.92
C ALA A 40 1.43 4.02 1.10
N ILE A 41 1.82 2.77 0.87
CA ILE A 41 1.01 1.83 0.12
C ILE A 41 0.73 0.61 0.99
N LYS A 42 -0.54 0.32 1.19
CA LYS A 42 -0.98 -0.82 1.98
C LYS A 42 -1.39 -1.93 1.02
N ILE A 43 -0.73 -3.07 1.13
CA ILE A 43 -0.95 -4.22 0.25
C ILE A 43 -1.45 -5.40 1.08
N LEU A 44 -2.60 -5.92 0.71
CA LEU A 44 -3.18 -7.09 1.36
C LEU A 44 -2.30 -8.31 1.11
N LYS A 45 -2.02 -9.08 2.17
CA LYS A 45 -1.19 -10.28 2.04
C LYS A 45 -1.87 -11.31 1.13
N ASP A 46 -1.06 -12.11 0.42
CA ASP A 46 -1.54 -13.06 -0.57
C ASP A 46 -2.61 -14.00 0.00
N GLU A 47 -2.41 -14.47 1.23
CA GLU A 47 -3.32 -15.42 1.87
C GLU A 47 -4.72 -14.84 2.10
N TYR A 48 -4.86 -13.52 2.09
CA TYR A 48 -6.14 -12.85 2.28
C TYR A 48 -6.69 -12.22 1.00
N SER A 49 -5.88 -12.14 -0.05
CA SER A 49 -6.27 -11.44 -1.27
C SER A 49 -7.40 -12.13 -2.04
N GLN A 50 -7.59 -13.43 -1.80
CA GLN A 50 -8.64 -14.22 -2.44
C GLN A 50 -9.92 -14.33 -1.60
N ASP A 51 -9.89 -13.84 -0.37
CA ASP A 51 -11.02 -13.93 0.54
C ASP A 51 -11.88 -12.67 0.43
N GLU A 52 -13.13 -12.84 -0.04
CA GLU A 52 -14.04 -11.71 -0.25
C GLU A 52 -14.32 -10.93 1.02
N GLU A 53 -14.43 -11.62 2.16
CA GLU A 53 -14.73 -10.95 3.41
C GLU A 53 -13.57 -10.08 3.88
N PHE A 54 -12.34 -10.60 3.77
CA PHE A 54 -11.15 -9.81 4.09
C PHE A 54 -10.97 -8.64 3.13
N ARG A 55 -11.25 -8.85 1.85
CA ARG A 55 -11.17 -7.78 0.86
C ARG A 55 -12.16 -6.66 1.17
N ARG A 56 -13.39 -7.02 1.50
CA ARG A 56 -14.43 -6.05 1.83
C ARG A 56 -14.06 -5.27 3.09
N ARG A 57 -13.56 -5.97 4.11
CA ARG A 57 -13.11 -5.35 5.35
C ARG A 57 -11.94 -4.40 5.12
N PHE A 58 -11.01 -4.81 4.30
CA PHE A 58 -9.86 -3.99 3.91
C PHE A 58 -10.33 -2.69 3.27
N HIS A 59 -11.27 -2.78 2.33
CA HIS A 59 -11.85 -1.61 1.69
C HIS A 59 -12.55 -0.69 2.68
N ALA A 60 -13.34 -1.27 3.59
CA ALA A 60 -14.14 -0.51 4.53
C ALA A 60 -13.28 0.26 5.53
N GLU A 61 -12.14 -0.31 5.93
CA GLU A 61 -11.26 0.29 6.92
C GLU A 61 -10.23 1.25 6.32
N SER A 62 -10.08 1.24 5.00
CA SER A 62 -9.02 2.00 4.34
C SER A 62 -9.54 3.34 3.85
N GLN A 63 -9.00 4.44 4.44
CA GLN A 63 -9.29 5.79 3.97
C GLN A 63 -8.18 6.23 3.02
N ALA A 64 -8.05 5.49 1.93
CA ALA A 64 -6.98 5.71 0.97
C ALA A 64 -7.28 6.89 0.06
N VAL A 65 -6.24 7.59 -0.40
CA VAL A 65 -6.38 8.63 -1.42
C VAL A 65 -6.56 8.01 -2.80
N ALA A 66 -6.17 6.77 -2.97
CA ALA A 66 -6.34 6.03 -4.22
C ALA A 66 -6.36 4.55 -3.97
N MET A 67 -7.05 3.82 -4.85
CA MET A 67 -7.02 2.36 -4.90
C MET A 67 -6.50 1.96 -6.26
N LEU A 68 -5.55 1.05 -6.29
CA LEU A 68 -4.98 0.57 -7.54
C LEU A 68 -5.62 -0.73 -7.97
N ASN A 69 -5.71 -0.94 -9.27
CA ASN A 69 -6.18 -2.20 -9.84
C ASN A 69 -5.04 -3.22 -9.74
N HIS A 70 -5.01 -3.98 -8.65
CA HIS A 70 -3.95 -4.92 -8.34
C HIS A 70 -4.56 -6.15 -7.66
N PRO A 71 -4.02 -7.36 -7.91
CA PRO A 71 -4.58 -8.59 -7.32
C PRO A 71 -4.68 -8.54 -5.80
N ASN A 72 -3.76 -7.85 -5.13
CA ASN A 72 -3.72 -7.77 -3.67
C ASN A 72 -4.37 -6.51 -3.10
N ILE A 73 -5.13 -5.79 -3.91
CA ILE A 73 -5.87 -4.58 -3.49
C ILE A 73 -4.96 -3.58 -2.78
N VAL A 74 -4.32 -2.75 -3.58
CA VAL A 74 -3.37 -1.76 -3.11
C VAL A 74 -4.08 -0.46 -2.77
N SER A 75 -3.91 0.03 -1.54
CA SER A 75 -4.45 1.32 -1.10
C SER A 75 -3.29 2.29 -0.91
N VAL A 76 -3.43 3.49 -1.45
CA VAL A 76 -2.40 4.53 -1.41
C VAL A 76 -2.80 5.62 -0.44
N TYR A 77 -1.88 6.01 0.46
CA TYR A 77 -2.09 7.03 1.49
C TYR A 77 -1.02 8.10 1.39
N ASP A 78 -1.36 9.32 1.84
CA ASP A 78 -0.37 10.38 1.95
C ASP A 78 0.61 10.09 3.08
N VAL A 79 1.85 10.53 2.91
CA VAL A 79 2.87 10.49 3.95
C VAL A 79 3.04 11.90 4.51
N SER A 80 3.10 12.01 5.85
CA SER A 80 3.29 13.29 6.51
C SER A 80 4.64 13.91 6.16
N THR A 81 4.81 15.20 6.50
CA THR A 81 6.05 15.93 6.23
C THR A 81 7.26 15.31 6.91
N ASN A 82 7.05 14.50 7.94
CA ASN A 82 8.13 13.80 8.65
C ASN A 82 8.45 12.45 8.03
N GLY A 83 7.76 12.08 6.96
CA GLY A 83 7.96 10.79 6.30
C GLY A 83 7.16 9.65 6.92
N ASP A 84 6.38 9.91 7.94
CA ASP A 84 5.53 8.91 8.58
C ASP A 84 4.22 8.79 7.81
N ALA A 85 3.73 7.56 7.67
CA ALA A 85 2.46 7.32 6.99
C ALA A 85 1.30 7.75 7.88
N ASP A 86 0.36 8.52 7.30
CA ASP A 86 -0.89 8.88 7.97
C ASP A 86 -1.90 7.77 7.68
N ILE A 87 -1.82 6.70 8.45
CA ILE A 87 -2.69 5.54 8.30
C ILE A 87 -3.70 5.56 9.44
N SER A 88 -4.89 5.96 9.13
CA SER A 88 -5.97 5.95 10.11
C SER A 88 -6.70 4.61 10.13
#